data_20af5378a6c1b2e5339aa948e83c5156
#
_entry.id   20af5378a6c1b2e5339aa948e83c5156
#
_cell.length_a   1.000
_cell.length_b   1.000
_cell.length_c   1.000
_cell.angle_alpha   90.00
_cell.angle_beta   90.00
_cell.angle_gamma   90.00
#
_symmetry.space_group_name_H-M   'P 1'
#
loop_
_entity.id
_entity.type
_entity.pdbx_description
1 polymer ?
#
loop_
_entity_poly.entity_id
_entity_poly.type
_entity_poly.pdbx_seq_one_letter_code
_entity_poly.pdbx_strand_id
1 'polypeptide(L)'
;TDNDKSYSPGRRYVNFMKRAIDASGLNLCGFFEGMGLLKVFDNVKVDDYTVATINITQEMVDEVKAYGEGKPLPSGGMQYISANSVEAFKSKSNVEGTFNSGITKGTDYVTVDHAIWKNVVAFETYKGKELTDICIVGTGDVTNKTTRVDYPTGATRIEAVGWDGSRTLVTGSR
;
A
#
# COMPACT_ATOMS: atom_id res chain seq x y z
N THR A 1 16.04 21.54 2.63
CA THR A 1 14.88 20.92 3.28
C THR A 1 13.72 20.89 2.31
N ASP A 2 12.86 19.84 2.37
CA ASP A 2 11.75 19.62 1.41
C ASP A 2 10.64 20.69 1.52
N ASN A 3 10.71 21.53 2.52
CA ASN A 3 9.82 22.67 2.76
C ASN A 3 10.31 23.96 2.13
N ASP A 4 11.29 23.92 1.23
CA ASP A 4 11.68 25.11 0.48
C ASP A 4 10.49 25.54 -0.37
N LYS A 5 9.89 26.66 0.01
CA LYS A 5 8.73 27.25 -0.67
C LYS A 5 9.02 27.68 -2.12
N SER A 6 10.31 27.69 -2.52
CA SER A 6 10.73 27.97 -3.90
C SER A 6 10.37 26.83 -4.86
N TYR A 7 10.17 25.59 -4.37
CA TYR A 7 9.81 24.46 -5.22
C TYR A 7 8.30 24.35 -5.43
N SER A 8 7.89 24.00 -6.65
CA SER A 8 6.51 23.63 -6.93
C SER A 8 6.08 22.40 -6.12
N PRO A 9 4.78 22.22 -5.84
CA PRO A 9 4.28 21.02 -5.15
C PRO A 9 4.76 19.70 -5.78
N GLY A 10 4.74 19.60 -7.11
CA GLY A 10 5.23 18.42 -7.83
C GLY A 10 6.73 18.19 -7.64
N ARG A 11 7.56 19.25 -7.65
CA ARG A 11 8.99 19.13 -7.40
C ARG A 11 9.29 18.67 -5.96
N ARG A 12 8.55 19.17 -4.97
CA ARG A 12 8.68 18.70 -3.58
C ARG A 12 8.37 17.22 -3.45
N TYR A 13 7.37 16.77 -4.20
CA TYR A 13 6.98 15.37 -4.23
C TYR A 13 8.06 14.45 -4.81
N VAL A 14 8.66 14.86 -5.94
CA VAL A 14 9.82 14.16 -6.53
C VAL A 14 11.01 14.15 -5.57
N ASN A 15 11.31 15.28 -4.93
CA ASN A 15 12.40 15.36 -3.95
C ASN A 15 12.17 14.44 -2.76
N PHE A 16 10.92 14.31 -2.29
CA PHE A 16 10.55 13.36 -1.22
C PHE A 16 10.88 11.92 -1.64
N MET A 17 10.48 11.49 -2.84
CA MET A 17 10.77 10.14 -3.33
C MET A 17 12.28 9.86 -3.41
N LYS A 18 13.06 10.80 -3.93
CA LYS A 18 14.54 10.68 -4.00
C LYS A 18 15.17 10.57 -2.63
N ARG A 19 14.71 11.33 -1.64
CA ARG A 19 15.19 11.23 -0.25
C ARG A 19 14.82 9.93 0.43
N ALA A 20 13.64 9.40 0.16
CA ALA A 20 13.25 8.08 0.65
C ALA A 20 14.17 6.98 0.08
N ILE A 21 14.53 7.08 -1.21
CA ILE A 21 15.52 6.22 -1.85
C ILE A 21 16.90 6.35 -1.17
N ASP A 22 17.34 7.57 -0.86
CA ASP A 22 18.62 7.78 -0.17
C ASP A 22 18.61 7.23 1.25
N ALA A 23 17.55 7.54 2.00
CA ALA A 23 17.42 7.12 3.39
C ALA A 23 17.36 5.59 3.56
N SER A 24 16.73 4.92 2.61
CA SER A 24 16.63 3.46 2.61
C SER A 24 17.84 2.76 1.99
N GLY A 25 18.56 3.43 1.10
CA GLY A 25 19.59 2.83 0.24
C GLY A 25 19.04 1.88 -0.82
N LEU A 26 17.71 1.84 -1.02
CA LEU A 26 17.01 0.88 -1.86
C LEU A 26 16.36 1.57 -3.07
N ASN A 27 16.17 0.83 -4.16
CA ASN A 27 15.34 1.26 -5.28
C ASN A 27 13.86 1.09 -4.90
N LEU A 28 13.24 2.21 -4.50
CA LEU A 28 11.83 2.24 -4.10
C LEU A 28 10.87 2.58 -5.26
N CYS A 29 11.35 2.63 -6.52
CA CYS A 29 10.50 3.04 -7.65
C CYS A 29 9.26 2.15 -7.79
N GLY A 30 9.42 0.82 -7.73
CA GLY A 30 8.29 -0.11 -7.79
C GLY A 30 7.30 0.05 -6.61
N PHE A 31 7.78 0.41 -5.43
CA PHE A 31 6.93 0.76 -4.29
C PHE A 31 6.10 2.02 -4.59
N PHE A 32 6.73 3.08 -5.08
CA PHE A 32 6.03 4.32 -5.40
C PHE A 32 5.05 4.15 -6.57
N GLU A 33 5.38 3.33 -7.58
CA GLU A 33 4.45 2.97 -8.66
C GLU A 33 3.23 2.21 -8.12
N GLY A 34 3.45 1.19 -7.30
CA GLY A 34 2.38 0.39 -6.69
C GLY A 34 1.45 1.21 -5.79
N MET A 35 1.98 2.25 -5.12
CA MET A 35 1.19 3.20 -4.32
C MET A 35 0.54 4.31 -5.18
N GLY A 36 0.71 4.28 -6.50
CA GLY A 36 0.20 5.31 -7.38
C GLY A 36 0.89 6.68 -7.22
N LEU A 37 2.07 6.71 -6.61
CA LEU A 37 2.81 7.94 -6.32
C LEU A 37 3.79 8.33 -7.44
N LEU A 38 4.37 7.36 -8.13
CA LEU A 38 5.32 7.58 -9.21
C LEU A 38 4.63 7.43 -10.57
N LYS A 39 3.91 8.46 -10.96
CA LYS A 39 3.21 8.57 -12.25
C LYS A 39 3.06 10.04 -12.64
N VAL A 40 2.65 10.28 -13.88
CA VAL A 40 2.31 11.62 -14.36
C VAL A 40 1.06 12.12 -13.64
N PHE A 41 1.12 13.35 -13.11
CA PHE A 41 -0.02 14.09 -12.59
C PHE A 41 -0.18 15.38 -13.40
N ASP A 42 -1.33 15.56 -14.01
CA ASP A 42 -1.66 16.78 -14.74
C ASP A 42 -2.74 17.57 -13.98
N ASN A 43 -2.33 18.68 -13.38
CA ASN A 43 -3.20 19.62 -12.67
C ASN A 43 -4.09 18.95 -11.58
N VAL A 44 -3.56 17.93 -10.89
CA VAL A 44 -4.29 17.25 -9.81
C VAL A 44 -4.41 18.19 -8.61
N LYS A 45 -5.63 18.53 -8.25
CA LYS A 45 -5.92 19.33 -7.05
C LYS A 45 -5.95 18.44 -5.83
N VAL A 46 -5.18 18.81 -4.82
CA VAL A 46 -5.21 18.21 -3.49
C VAL A 46 -5.68 19.27 -2.52
N ASP A 47 -6.72 18.95 -1.76
CA ASP A 47 -7.31 19.82 -0.75
C ASP A 47 -7.10 19.15 0.61
N ASP A 48 -5.99 19.49 1.26
CA ASP A 48 -5.67 19.07 2.61
C ASP A 48 -4.99 20.25 3.32
N TYR A 49 -5.66 20.85 4.29
CA TYR A 49 -5.31 22.11 4.97
C TYR A 49 -5.14 23.31 4.04
N THR A 50 -4.61 23.13 2.84
CA THR A 50 -4.52 24.16 1.79
C THR A 50 -4.68 23.49 0.42
N VAL A 51 -5.33 24.22 -0.50
CA VAL A 51 -5.45 23.74 -1.89
C VAL A 51 -4.09 23.84 -2.58
N ALA A 52 -3.60 22.71 -3.08
CA ALA A 52 -2.40 22.66 -3.91
C ALA A 52 -2.71 22.01 -5.26
N THR A 53 -2.06 22.47 -6.32
CA THR A 53 -2.12 21.80 -7.62
C THR A 53 -0.80 21.06 -7.85
N ILE A 54 -0.88 19.75 -8.07
CA ILE A 54 0.28 18.90 -8.31
C ILE A 54 0.40 18.64 -9.80
N ASN A 55 1.58 18.95 -10.35
CA ASN A 55 2.01 18.59 -11.69
C ASN A 55 3.29 17.78 -11.58
N ILE A 56 3.29 16.56 -12.11
CA ILE A 56 4.46 15.70 -12.25
C ILE A 56 4.54 15.30 -13.72
N THR A 57 5.57 15.76 -14.40
CA THR A 57 5.80 15.44 -15.82
C THR A 57 6.41 14.05 -15.98
N GLN A 58 6.40 13.52 -17.20
CA GLN A 58 7.10 12.25 -17.50
C GLN A 58 8.59 12.37 -17.21
N GLU A 59 9.22 13.50 -17.49
CA GLU A 59 10.64 13.76 -17.18
C GLU A 59 10.92 13.65 -15.67
N MET A 60 10.02 14.13 -14.83
CA MET A 60 10.12 14.01 -13.38
C MET A 60 9.98 12.55 -12.91
N VAL A 61 9.12 11.77 -13.54
CA VAL A 61 9.00 10.33 -13.29
C VAL A 61 10.29 9.62 -13.67
N ASP A 62 10.82 9.91 -14.86
CA ASP A 62 12.04 9.30 -15.37
C ASP A 62 13.26 9.71 -14.52
N GLU A 63 13.29 10.95 -14.00
CA GLU A 63 14.32 11.42 -13.05
C GLU A 63 14.34 10.56 -11.77
N VAL A 64 13.19 10.21 -11.20
CA VAL A 64 13.13 9.36 -10.01
C VAL A 64 13.56 7.93 -10.33
N LYS A 65 13.14 7.39 -11.48
CA LYS A 65 13.54 6.05 -11.94
C LYS A 65 15.05 5.95 -12.11
N ALA A 66 15.64 6.90 -12.82
CA ALA A 66 17.10 6.97 -13.00
C ALA A 66 17.84 7.13 -11.67
N TYR A 67 17.25 7.87 -10.71
CA TYR A 67 17.84 8.06 -9.37
C TYR A 67 17.88 6.76 -8.55
N GLY A 68 16.88 5.90 -8.72
CA GLY A 68 16.81 4.59 -8.08
C GLY A 68 17.63 3.51 -8.80
N GLU A 69 18.05 3.76 -10.03
CA GLU A 69 18.79 2.78 -10.83
C GLU A 69 20.11 2.39 -10.17
N GLY A 70 20.46 1.10 -10.23
CA GLY A 70 21.67 0.55 -9.61
C GLY A 70 21.60 0.34 -8.10
N LYS A 71 20.55 0.83 -7.42
CA LYS A 71 20.32 0.51 -6.00
C LYS A 71 19.63 -0.87 -5.86
N PRO A 72 19.91 -1.62 -4.79
CA PRO A 72 19.25 -2.91 -4.55
C PRO A 72 17.74 -2.74 -4.40
N LEU A 73 16.99 -3.71 -4.90
CA LEU A 73 15.54 -3.76 -4.68
C LEU A 73 15.22 -4.10 -3.21
N PRO A 74 14.09 -3.61 -2.67
CA PRO A 74 13.61 -4.05 -1.37
C PRO A 74 13.48 -5.57 -1.33
N SER A 75 13.99 -6.20 -0.28
CA SER A 75 13.77 -7.62 0.00
C SER A 75 12.48 -7.79 0.79
N GLY A 76 11.62 -8.69 0.35
CA GLY A 76 10.32 -8.94 0.97
C GLY A 76 9.19 -8.05 0.43
N GLY A 77 7.99 -8.30 0.90
CA GLY A 77 6.81 -7.53 0.53
C GLY A 77 6.66 -6.24 1.33
N MET A 78 5.72 -5.42 0.90
CA MET A 78 5.34 -4.21 1.62
C MET A 78 4.85 -4.55 3.04
N GLN A 79 5.31 -3.79 4.03
CA GLN A 79 4.82 -3.86 5.40
C GLN A 79 3.96 -2.65 5.71
N TYR A 80 2.81 -2.90 6.29
CA TYR A 80 1.88 -1.86 6.69
C TYR A 80 1.93 -1.69 8.20
N ILE A 81 1.88 -0.45 8.66
CA ILE A 81 1.86 -0.12 10.08
C ILE A 81 0.97 1.10 10.30
N SER A 82 0.23 1.09 11.38
CA SER A 82 -0.51 2.25 11.86
C SER A 82 -0.20 2.51 13.33
N ALA A 83 -0.53 3.70 13.82
CA ALA A 83 -0.31 4.06 15.21
C ALA A 83 -0.96 3.06 16.19
N ASN A 84 -2.14 2.54 15.87
CA ASN A 84 -2.87 1.58 16.71
C ASN A 84 -2.32 0.16 16.62
N SER A 85 -1.44 -0.10 15.67
CA SER A 85 -0.91 -1.43 15.39
C SER A 85 0.54 -1.63 15.86
N VAL A 86 1.15 -0.61 16.46
CA VAL A 86 2.57 -0.65 16.83
C VAL A 86 2.91 -1.81 17.78
N GLU A 87 2.07 -2.08 18.78
CA GLU A 87 2.34 -3.17 19.72
C GLU A 87 2.20 -4.54 19.06
N ALA A 88 1.19 -4.74 18.22
CA ALA A 88 1.04 -5.97 17.45
C ALA A 88 2.19 -6.16 16.45
N PHE A 89 2.66 -5.07 15.81
CA PHE A 89 3.85 -5.09 14.96
C PHE A 89 5.11 -5.48 15.74
N LYS A 90 5.31 -4.93 16.94
CA LYS A 90 6.43 -5.28 17.81
C LYS A 90 6.40 -6.75 18.24
N SER A 91 5.23 -7.30 18.51
CA SER A 91 5.05 -8.71 18.88
C SER A 91 5.18 -9.67 17.69
N LYS A 92 5.16 -9.16 16.45
CA LYS A 92 5.23 -9.95 15.21
C LYS A 92 4.22 -11.11 15.18
N SER A 93 3.00 -10.81 15.61
CA SER A 93 1.92 -11.81 15.61
C SER A 93 1.59 -12.27 14.18
N ASN A 94 1.60 -13.56 13.96
CA ASN A 94 1.25 -14.15 12.67
C ASN A 94 -0.23 -13.99 12.37
N VAL A 95 -0.59 -13.95 11.07
CA VAL A 95 -1.98 -14.04 10.64
C VAL A 95 -2.57 -15.39 11.09
N GLU A 96 -3.69 -15.33 11.78
CA GLU A 96 -4.56 -16.48 12.01
C GLU A 96 -5.73 -16.38 11.03
N GLY A 97 -6.05 -17.48 10.35
CA GLY A 97 -7.17 -17.55 9.43
C GLY A 97 -7.19 -18.87 8.68
N THR A 98 -8.34 -19.20 8.13
CA THR A 98 -8.54 -20.43 7.35
C THR A 98 -9.00 -20.07 5.94
N PHE A 99 -8.30 -20.58 4.93
CA PHE A 99 -8.61 -20.37 3.51
C PHE A 99 -10.09 -20.59 3.22
N ASN A 100 -10.70 -19.63 2.51
CA ASN A 100 -12.12 -19.58 2.16
C ASN A 100 -13.11 -19.61 3.34
N SER A 101 -12.67 -19.44 4.59
CA SER A 101 -13.52 -19.36 5.78
C SER A 101 -13.66 -17.89 6.24
N GLY A 102 -14.79 -17.57 6.88
CA GLY A 102 -15.04 -16.22 7.38
C GLY A 102 -15.12 -15.16 6.29
N ILE A 103 -15.56 -15.53 5.09
CA ILE A 103 -15.72 -14.63 3.97
C ILE A 103 -17.16 -14.67 3.42
N THR A 104 -17.67 -13.50 3.04
CA THR A 104 -18.94 -13.37 2.31
C THR A 104 -18.66 -12.63 1.00
N LYS A 105 -18.99 -13.25 -0.14
CA LYS A 105 -18.79 -12.66 -1.47
C LYS A 105 -19.96 -11.75 -1.85
N GLY A 106 -19.65 -10.51 -2.25
CA GLY A 106 -20.53 -9.60 -2.96
C GLY A 106 -20.25 -9.61 -4.47
N THR A 107 -20.76 -8.61 -5.19
CA THR A 107 -20.58 -8.51 -6.65
C THR A 107 -19.12 -8.21 -7.00
N ASP A 108 -18.53 -7.18 -6.35
CA ASP A 108 -17.18 -6.69 -6.64
C ASP A 108 -16.32 -6.59 -5.37
N TYR A 109 -16.68 -7.33 -4.33
CA TYR A 109 -15.98 -7.31 -3.06
C TYR A 109 -16.14 -8.61 -2.30
N VAL A 110 -15.28 -8.77 -1.30
CA VAL A 110 -15.39 -9.82 -0.27
C VAL A 110 -15.44 -9.13 1.09
N THR A 111 -16.38 -9.53 1.95
CA THR A 111 -16.37 -9.15 3.36
C THR A 111 -15.65 -10.23 4.15
N VAL A 112 -14.65 -9.83 4.93
CA VAL A 112 -13.80 -10.74 5.73
C VAL A 112 -14.12 -10.55 7.21
N ASP A 113 -14.38 -11.66 7.92
CA ASP A 113 -14.72 -11.69 9.34
C ASP A 113 -13.47 -11.78 10.21
N HIS A 114 -13.26 -10.79 11.09
CA HIS A 114 -12.13 -10.73 12.02
C HIS A 114 -12.22 -11.70 13.20
N ALA A 115 -13.36 -12.38 13.41
CA ALA A 115 -13.41 -13.50 14.33
C ALA A 115 -12.59 -14.70 13.82
N ILE A 116 -12.46 -14.82 12.50
CA ILE A 116 -11.72 -15.88 11.83
C ILE A 116 -10.32 -15.38 11.40
N TRP A 117 -10.27 -14.16 10.80
CA TRP A 117 -9.03 -13.56 10.28
C TRP A 117 -8.47 -12.56 11.28
N LYS A 118 -7.54 -13.02 12.13
CA LYS A 118 -6.92 -12.21 13.18
C LYS A 118 -5.51 -11.78 12.80
N ASN A 119 -5.00 -10.75 13.48
CA ASN A 119 -3.65 -10.21 13.32
C ASN A 119 -3.37 -9.73 11.88
N VAL A 120 -4.41 -9.33 11.16
CA VAL A 120 -4.31 -8.80 9.79
C VAL A 120 -4.15 -7.29 9.84
N VAL A 121 -3.14 -6.78 9.17
CA VAL A 121 -2.90 -5.33 9.02
C VAL A 121 -3.46 -4.79 7.72
N ALA A 122 -3.47 -5.59 6.68
CA ALA A 122 -4.01 -5.23 5.37
C ALA A 122 -4.47 -6.47 4.60
N PHE A 123 -5.34 -6.24 3.61
CA PHE A 123 -5.64 -7.21 2.57
C PHE A 123 -5.13 -6.69 1.23
N GLU A 124 -4.44 -7.53 0.50
CA GLU A 124 -3.94 -7.25 -0.85
C GLU A 124 -4.78 -8.02 -1.86
N THR A 125 -5.33 -7.32 -2.87
CA THR A 125 -6.06 -7.94 -3.99
C THR A 125 -5.16 -8.02 -5.21
N TYR A 126 -5.19 -9.16 -5.89
CA TYR A 126 -4.33 -9.43 -7.04
C TYR A 126 -5.11 -9.87 -8.28
N LYS A 127 -4.56 -9.51 -9.44
CA LYS A 127 -4.91 -10.07 -10.75
C LYS A 127 -3.68 -10.77 -11.33
N GLY A 128 -3.66 -12.10 -11.26
CA GLY A 128 -2.44 -12.85 -11.52
C GLY A 128 -1.33 -12.49 -10.54
N LYS A 129 -0.23 -11.90 -11.05
CA LYS A 129 0.89 -11.43 -10.24
C LYS A 129 0.80 -9.95 -9.87
N GLU A 130 -0.09 -9.22 -10.50
CA GLU A 130 -0.25 -7.78 -10.31
C GLU A 130 -1.05 -7.49 -9.03
N LEU A 131 -0.50 -6.66 -8.15
CA LEU A 131 -1.20 -6.09 -7.01
C LEU A 131 -2.13 -4.97 -7.52
N THR A 132 -3.44 -5.14 -7.38
CA THR A 132 -4.45 -4.21 -7.91
C THR A 132 -5.09 -3.33 -6.86
N ASP A 133 -5.14 -3.78 -5.61
CA ASP A 133 -5.70 -3.01 -4.51
C ASP A 133 -5.08 -3.39 -3.16
N ILE A 134 -5.07 -2.42 -2.23
CA ILE A 134 -4.62 -2.57 -0.86
C ILE A 134 -5.68 -2.00 0.07
N CYS A 135 -6.30 -2.85 0.87
CA CYS A 135 -7.24 -2.47 1.90
C CYS A 135 -6.57 -2.54 3.27
N ILE A 136 -6.23 -1.39 3.86
CA ILE A 136 -5.70 -1.33 5.23
C ILE A 136 -6.84 -1.62 6.20
N VAL A 137 -6.63 -2.57 7.10
CA VAL A 137 -7.60 -2.87 8.16
C VAL A 137 -7.69 -1.69 9.10
N GLY A 138 -8.90 -1.16 9.25
CA GLY A 138 -9.15 0.01 10.08
C GLY A 138 -8.73 -0.25 11.52
N THR A 139 -7.94 0.67 12.05
CA THR A 139 -7.31 0.55 13.37
C THR A 139 -8.04 1.33 14.45
N GLY A 140 -9.01 2.15 14.04
CA GLY A 140 -9.73 3.07 14.94
C GLY A 140 -11.02 2.53 15.52
N ASP A 141 -11.54 1.44 14.97
CA ASP A 141 -12.82 0.90 15.40
C ASP A 141 -12.70 -0.60 15.72
N VAL A 142 -12.37 -0.87 16.98
CA VAL A 142 -12.41 -2.25 17.54
C VAL A 142 -13.82 -2.89 17.48
N THR A 143 -14.84 -2.12 17.07
CA THR A 143 -16.20 -2.59 16.88
C THR A 143 -16.43 -3.19 15.49
N ASN A 144 -15.59 -2.88 14.51
CA ASN A 144 -15.70 -3.45 13.16
C ASN A 144 -15.30 -4.93 13.15
N LYS A 145 -16.31 -5.78 13.19
CA LYS A 145 -16.15 -7.23 13.13
C LYS A 145 -15.72 -7.74 11.76
N THR A 146 -15.84 -6.91 10.73
CA THR A 146 -15.58 -7.28 9.33
C THR A 146 -14.87 -6.16 8.59
N THR A 147 -14.09 -6.52 7.56
CA THR A 147 -13.53 -5.59 6.58
C THR A 147 -14.06 -5.94 5.19
N ARG A 148 -14.49 -4.93 4.45
CA ARG A 148 -14.82 -5.04 3.04
C ARG A 148 -13.56 -4.81 2.21
N VAL A 149 -13.22 -5.81 1.40
CA VAL A 149 -12.06 -5.82 0.51
C VAL A 149 -12.54 -5.85 -0.93
N ASP A 150 -12.07 -4.95 -1.77
CA ASP A 150 -12.42 -4.92 -3.18
C ASP A 150 -11.91 -6.17 -3.89
N TYR A 151 -12.82 -6.83 -4.62
CA TYR A 151 -12.55 -8.04 -5.37
C TYR A 151 -13.30 -7.99 -6.72
N PRO A 152 -12.87 -7.08 -7.61
CA PRO A 152 -13.57 -6.85 -8.88
C PRO A 152 -13.42 -8.04 -9.82
N THR A 153 -14.26 -8.05 -10.85
CA THR A 153 -14.17 -9.05 -11.93
C THR A 153 -12.77 -9.11 -12.51
N GLY A 154 -12.21 -10.32 -12.55
CA GLY A 154 -10.82 -10.56 -12.99
C GLY A 154 -9.78 -10.57 -11.88
N ALA A 155 -10.12 -10.19 -10.65
CA ALA A 155 -9.27 -10.47 -9.51
C ALA A 155 -9.13 -11.98 -9.31
N THR A 156 -7.93 -12.43 -8.98
CA THR A 156 -7.60 -13.86 -8.88
C THR A 156 -7.47 -14.32 -7.44
N ARG A 157 -7.07 -13.43 -6.51
CA ARG A 157 -6.92 -13.76 -5.11
C ARG A 157 -6.91 -12.54 -4.20
N ILE A 158 -7.17 -12.79 -2.92
CA ILE A 158 -6.90 -11.89 -1.80
C ILE A 158 -5.90 -12.57 -0.87
N GLU A 159 -4.89 -11.83 -0.44
CA GLU A 159 -3.93 -12.23 0.59
C GLU A 159 -4.06 -11.31 1.81
N ALA A 160 -4.10 -11.90 3.01
CA ALA A 160 -4.00 -11.16 4.27
C ALA A 160 -2.53 -10.93 4.61
N VAL A 161 -2.19 -9.71 4.96
CA VAL A 161 -0.84 -9.31 5.36
C VAL A 161 -0.78 -9.23 6.88
N GLY A 162 0.18 -9.92 7.45
CA GLY A 162 0.41 -9.96 8.90
C GLY A 162 1.33 -8.85 9.40
N TRP A 163 1.37 -8.70 10.70
CA TRP A 163 2.27 -7.77 11.41
C TRP A 163 3.75 -8.11 11.25
N ASP A 164 4.04 -9.36 10.92
CA ASP A 164 5.37 -9.87 10.58
C ASP A 164 5.74 -9.68 9.11
N GLY A 165 4.82 -9.13 8.30
CA GLY A 165 4.96 -8.96 6.86
C GLY A 165 4.66 -10.22 6.04
N SER A 166 4.24 -11.31 6.67
CA SER A 166 3.83 -12.54 5.99
C SER A 166 2.53 -12.35 5.20
N ARG A 167 2.30 -13.19 4.18
CA ARG A 167 1.09 -13.19 3.38
C ARG A 167 0.41 -14.55 3.47
N THR A 168 -0.86 -14.52 3.83
CA THR A 168 -1.71 -15.70 3.95
C THR A 168 -2.88 -15.59 2.98
N LEU A 169 -3.07 -16.62 2.15
CA LEU A 169 -4.13 -16.64 1.15
C LEU A 169 -5.51 -16.71 1.83
N VAL A 170 -6.35 -15.71 1.54
CA VAL A 170 -7.73 -15.62 2.04
C VAL A 170 -8.69 -16.37 1.12
N THR A 171 -8.65 -16.06 -0.17
CA THR A 171 -9.48 -16.68 -1.21
C THR A 171 -8.80 -16.59 -2.56
N GLY A 172 -9.22 -17.42 -3.51
CA GLY A 172 -8.68 -17.46 -4.87
C GLY A 172 -7.54 -18.47 -5.03
N SER A 173 -6.64 -18.23 -5.99
CA SER A 173 -5.49 -19.10 -6.29
C SER A 173 -4.25 -18.28 -6.60
N ARG A 174 -3.09 -18.80 -6.24
CA ARG A 174 -1.78 -18.24 -6.58
C ARG A 174 -1.36 -18.61 -8.00
#